data_eea873d3a081797eb4a55f08076be891
#
_entry.id   eea873d3a081797eb4a55f08076be891
#
_cell.length_a   1.000
_cell.length_b   1.000
_cell.length_c   1.000
_cell.angle_alpha   90.00
_cell.angle_beta   90.00
_cell.angle_gamma   90.00
#
_symmetry.space_group_name_H-M   'P 1'
#
loop_
_entity.id
_entity.type
_entity.pdbx_description
1 polymer ?
#
loop_
_entity_poly.entity_id
_entity_poly.type
_entity_poly.pdbx_seq_one_letter_code
_entity_poly.pdbx_strand_id
1 'polypeptide(L)'
;MRMARTPFQQGEYMKSIIGLSLLLLLTGCGIRTEVVRVNVPDIRVNPEEGPVVVVGPVRDVRPVYYPEVAAADRAKNLAGVVRQGNGVLVSIESTTAADKTRAIMIQALRNMGYRTADQCETSCTQLEASLTDFSVKMPANFFRMVSSTQQMLADISVQVVARKEGQTRTFTATGHGANIFQVPSRENWEIALERAVKSFTSSLQQSMSEQDATAGSKAQD
;
A
#
# COMPACT_ATOMS: atom_id res chain seq x y z
N MET A 1 15.15 3.88 -80.18
CA MET A 1 14.20 3.07 -79.35
C MET A 1 14.05 3.75 -78.02
N ARG A 2 12.92 4.44 -77.75
CA ARG A 2 12.61 5.07 -76.47
C ARG A 2 11.64 4.18 -75.74
N MET A 3 12.08 3.61 -74.58
CA MET A 3 11.17 2.86 -73.69
C MET A 3 10.39 3.86 -72.83
N ALA A 4 9.07 3.82 -72.96
CA ALA A 4 8.14 4.56 -72.12
C ALA A 4 8.08 3.89 -70.75
N ARG A 5 8.37 4.64 -69.70
CA ARG A 5 8.12 4.20 -68.32
C ARG A 5 6.69 4.50 -67.93
N THR A 6 5.95 3.49 -67.52
CA THR A 6 4.55 3.60 -67.04
C THR A 6 4.51 4.23 -65.66
N PRO A 7 3.67 5.22 -65.39
CA PRO A 7 3.54 5.94 -64.10
C PRO A 7 2.50 5.29 -63.16
N PHE A 8 2.53 3.99 -62.96
CA PHE A 8 1.38 3.33 -62.27
C PHE A 8 1.74 2.47 -61.09
N GLN A 9 2.71 2.80 -60.27
CA GLN A 9 3.00 2.00 -59.03
C GLN A 9 3.29 2.79 -57.77
N GLN A 10 3.23 4.14 -57.77
CA GLN A 10 3.53 4.91 -56.54
C GLN A 10 2.35 5.12 -55.59
N GLY A 11 1.11 4.88 -56.03
CA GLY A 11 -0.09 5.17 -55.22
C GLY A 11 -0.41 4.10 -54.18
N GLU A 12 -0.05 2.83 -54.42
CA GLU A 12 -0.40 1.76 -53.52
C GLU A 12 0.55 1.62 -52.30
N TYR A 13 1.82 1.93 -52.49
CA TYR A 13 2.80 1.90 -51.40
C TYR A 13 2.52 2.95 -50.33
N MET A 14 2.04 4.13 -50.72
CA MET A 14 1.73 5.21 -49.79
C MET A 14 0.51 4.90 -48.91
N LYS A 15 -0.50 4.20 -49.43
CA LYS A 15 -1.68 3.79 -48.67
C LYS A 15 -1.35 2.69 -47.65
N SER A 16 -0.44 1.76 -47.98
CA SER A 16 0.02 0.71 -47.05
C SER A 16 0.86 1.27 -45.90
N ILE A 17 1.70 2.27 -46.14
CA ILE A 17 2.54 2.90 -45.09
C ILE A 17 1.68 3.68 -44.12
N ILE A 18 0.64 4.41 -44.60
CA ILE A 18 -0.29 5.17 -43.72
C ILE A 18 -1.13 4.21 -42.87
N GLY A 19 -1.58 3.10 -43.43
CA GLY A 19 -2.32 2.06 -42.69
C GLY A 19 -1.50 1.39 -41.59
N LEU A 20 -0.23 1.11 -41.85
CA LEU A 20 0.69 0.50 -40.86
C LEU A 20 1.08 1.49 -39.77
N SER A 21 1.28 2.77 -40.08
CA SER A 21 1.57 3.81 -39.09
C SER A 21 0.37 4.08 -38.17
N LEU A 22 -0.87 4.02 -38.68
CA LEU A 22 -2.06 4.20 -37.86
C LEU A 22 -2.32 3.02 -36.93
N LEU A 23 -1.96 1.79 -37.34
CA LEU A 23 -2.06 0.60 -36.47
C LEU A 23 -1.07 0.64 -35.31
N LEU A 24 0.13 1.19 -35.53
CA LEU A 24 1.15 1.34 -34.47
C LEU A 24 0.80 2.43 -33.44
N LEU A 25 -0.07 3.37 -33.76
CA LEU A 25 -0.53 4.41 -32.83
C LEU A 25 -1.64 3.92 -31.89
N LEU A 26 -2.28 2.76 -32.16
CA LEU A 26 -3.33 2.19 -31.34
C LEU A 26 -2.82 1.22 -30.25
N THR A 27 -1.54 0.91 -30.20
CA THR A 27 -0.94 -0.05 -29.26
C THR A 27 -0.26 0.60 -28.07
N GLY A 28 -0.90 1.53 -27.36
CA GLY A 28 -0.09 2.15 -26.34
C GLY A 28 -0.67 2.91 -25.17
N CYS A 29 -1.93 2.73 -24.84
CA CYS A 29 -2.45 3.27 -23.57
C CYS A 29 -2.83 2.18 -22.58
N GLY A 30 -1.96 1.21 -22.36
CA GLY A 30 -2.13 0.21 -21.31
C GLY A 30 -1.62 0.76 -19.97
N ILE A 31 -2.50 0.87 -18.97
CA ILE A 31 -2.06 1.11 -17.59
C ILE A 31 -1.25 -0.12 -17.16
N ARG A 32 0.02 0.08 -16.83
CA ARG A 32 0.88 -0.98 -16.33
C ARG A 32 0.54 -1.26 -14.86
N THR A 33 0.42 -2.53 -14.49
CA THR A 33 0.25 -2.94 -13.09
C THR A 33 1.57 -3.49 -12.56
N GLU A 34 2.05 -2.93 -11.46
CA GLU A 34 3.17 -3.46 -10.68
C GLU A 34 2.63 -4.14 -9.44
N VAL A 35 3.02 -5.39 -9.24
CA VAL A 35 2.66 -6.16 -8.04
C VAL A 35 3.81 -6.11 -7.07
N VAL A 36 3.55 -5.57 -5.87
CA VAL A 36 4.57 -5.41 -4.81
C VAL A 36 4.32 -6.37 -3.65
N ARG A 37 5.41 -6.79 -3.03
CA ARG A 37 5.38 -7.53 -1.77
C ARG A 37 5.40 -6.58 -0.61
N VAL A 38 4.52 -6.83 0.35
CA VAL A 38 4.54 -6.14 1.63
C VAL A 38 4.93 -7.15 2.69
N ASN A 39 6.15 -7.03 3.20
CA ASN A 39 6.65 -7.94 4.21
C ASN A 39 5.95 -7.64 5.55
N VAL A 40 5.46 -8.69 6.18
CA VAL A 40 5.01 -8.63 7.56
C VAL A 40 6.25 -8.80 8.44
N PRO A 41 6.44 -8.00 9.50
CA PRO A 41 7.60 -8.15 10.38
C PRO A 41 7.71 -9.57 10.95
N ASP A 42 8.93 -10.10 11.04
CA ASP A 42 9.15 -11.42 11.63
C ASP A 42 8.75 -11.47 13.10
N ILE A 43 8.28 -12.65 13.57
CA ILE A 43 8.02 -12.89 14.98
C ILE A 43 9.37 -13.03 15.70
N ARG A 44 9.68 -12.08 16.57
CA ARG A 44 10.88 -12.10 17.41
C ARG A 44 10.61 -12.63 18.81
N VAL A 45 9.36 -12.51 19.24
CA VAL A 45 8.90 -12.91 20.57
C VAL A 45 7.64 -13.74 20.39
N ASN A 46 7.59 -14.92 21.01
CA ASN A 46 6.37 -15.72 21.08
C ASN A 46 5.86 -15.66 22.53
N PRO A 47 4.97 -14.71 22.88
CA PRO A 47 4.51 -14.53 24.24
C PRO A 47 3.53 -15.67 24.60
N GLU A 48 3.92 -16.57 25.49
CA GLU A 48 3.01 -17.60 26.03
C GLU A 48 2.12 -17.01 27.13
N GLU A 49 2.60 -16.02 27.90
CA GLU A 49 1.98 -15.49 29.12
C GLU A 49 1.60 -14.00 29.02
N GLY A 50 1.66 -13.39 27.84
CA GLY A 50 1.34 -11.98 27.66
C GLY A 50 -0.15 -11.65 27.75
N PRO A 51 -0.51 -10.37 27.92
CA PRO A 51 -1.90 -9.94 27.90
C PRO A 51 -2.56 -10.31 26.57
N VAL A 52 -3.82 -10.74 26.65
CA VAL A 52 -4.56 -11.20 25.46
C VAL A 52 -5.10 -10.01 24.69
N VAL A 53 -4.88 -10.01 23.38
CA VAL A 53 -5.45 -9.06 22.45
C VAL A 53 -6.16 -9.77 21.30
N VAL A 54 -7.35 -9.29 20.96
CA VAL A 54 -8.13 -9.76 19.81
C VAL A 54 -8.13 -8.66 18.75
N VAL A 55 -7.60 -8.96 17.57
CA VAL A 55 -7.63 -8.04 16.42
C VAL A 55 -8.75 -8.47 15.48
N GLY A 56 -9.83 -7.70 15.48
CA GLY A 56 -10.94 -7.90 14.54
C GLY A 56 -10.55 -7.74 13.07
N PRO A 57 -11.49 -8.00 12.15
CA PRO A 57 -11.29 -7.68 10.74
C PRO A 57 -11.01 -6.18 10.56
N VAL A 58 -10.02 -5.84 9.74
CA VAL A 58 -9.73 -4.44 9.40
C VAL A 58 -10.72 -4.00 8.32
N ARG A 59 -11.46 -2.93 8.59
CA ARG A 59 -12.36 -2.32 7.60
C ARG A 59 -11.56 -1.40 6.67
N ASP A 60 -11.65 -1.62 5.36
CA ASP A 60 -11.08 -0.72 4.37
C ASP A 60 -12.05 0.45 4.12
N VAL A 61 -11.70 1.62 4.64
CA VAL A 61 -12.47 2.87 4.48
C VAL A 61 -11.69 3.93 3.70
N ARG A 62 -10.64 3.48 2.97
CA ARG A 62 -9.84 4.38 2.14
C ARG A 62 -10.72 5.03 1.06
N PRO A 63 -10.52 6.32 0.79
CA PRO A 63 -11.24 6.98 -0.30
C PRO A 63 -10.85 6.34 -1.65
N VAL A 64 -11.85 6.16 -2.52
CA VAL A 64 -11.62 5.69 -3.89
C VAL A 64 -11.10 6.87 -4.73
N TYR A 65 -9.78 6.98 -4.84
CA TYR A 65 -9.14 8.09 -5.57
C TYR A 65 -9.25 7.96 -7.10
N TYR A 66 -9.60 6.79 -7.63
CA TYR A 66 -9.58 6.48 -9.05
C TYR A 66 -10.82 5.68 -9.46
N PRO A 67 -11.92 6.39 -9.82
CA PRO A 67 -13.17 5.72 -10.21
C PRO A 67 -13.00 4.77 -11.40
N GLU A 68 -12.05 5.03 -12.29
CA GLU A 68 -11.72 4.15 -13.42
C GLU A 68 -11.12 2.79 -13.03
N VAL A 69 -10.64 2.65 -11.79
CA VAL A 69 -10.08 1.41 -11.23
C VAL A 69 -11.03 0.78 -10.22
N ALA A 70 -12.13 1.45 -9.92
CA ALA A 70 -13.12 1.12 -8.90
C ALA A 70 -13.97 -0.14 -9.17
N ALA A 71 -13.62 -0.98 -10.15
CA ALA A 71 -14.13 -2.34 -10.16
C ALA A 71 -13.76 -2.99 -8.82
N ALA A 72 -14.78 -3.26 -8.00
CA ALA A 72 -14.74 -3.46 -6.55
C ALA A 72 -13.61 -4.37 -6.01
N ASP A 73 -13.12 -5.31 -6.80
CA ASP A 73 -12.08 -6.23 -6.36
C ASP A 73 -10.66 -5.71 -6.59
N ARG A 74 -10.45 -4.84 -7.57
CA ARG A 74 -9.14 -4.24 -7.83
C ARG A 74 -8.78 -3.16 -6.80
N ALA A 75 -9.77 -2.39 -6.33
CA ALA A 75 -9.55 -1.34 -5.35
C ALA A 75 -9.03 -1.88 -4.00
N LYS A 76 -9.47 -3.08 -3.59
CA LYS A 76 -9.06 -3.71 -2.32
C LYS A 76 -7.57 -4.06 -2.28
N ASN A 77 -6.99 -4.43 -3.43
CA ASN A 77 -5.59 -4.83 -3.53
C ASN A 77 -4.66 -3.66 -3.90
N LEU A 78 -5.22 -2.49 -4.25
CA LEU A 78 -4.41 -1.35 -4.62
C LEU A 78 -3.69 -0.75 -3.41
N ALA A 79 -2.37 -0.62 -3.55
CA ALA A 79 -1.55 0.21 -2.68
C ALA A 79 -1.40 1.64 -3.23
N GLY A 80 -1.77 1.89 -4.49
CA GLY A 80 -1.72 3.23 -5.05
C GLY A 80 -1.75 3.27 -6.56
N VAL A 81 -1.88 4.48 -7.09
CA VAL A 81 -1.76 4.77 -8.52
C VAL A 81 -0.72 5.84 -8.70
N VAL A 82 0.31 5.54 -9.46
CA VAL A 82 1.35 6.51 -9.82
C VAL A 82 1.06 7.03 -11.21
N ARG A 83 0.73 8.31 -11.30
CA ARG A 83 0.56 9.00 -12.57
C ARG A 83 1.89 9.60 -13.02
N GLN A 84 2.70 8.79 -13.68
CA GLN A 84 3.86 9.28 -14.43
C GLN A 84 3.81 8.63 -15.82
N GLY A 85 3.71 9.44 -16.86
CA GLY A 85 3.54 8.94 -18.22
C GLY A 85 2.22 8.15 -18.39
N ASN A 86 2.32 6.88 -18.74
CA ASN A 86 1.16 6.00 -18.97
C ASN A 86 0.42 5.55 -17.70
N GLY A 87 0.87 5.97 -16.51
CA GLY A 87 0.34 5.53 -15.23
C GLY A 87 0.79 4.12 -14.83
N VAL A 88 1.04 3.94 -13.54
CA VAL A 88 1.35 2.63 -12.95
C VAL A 88 0.37 2.39 -11.81
N LEU A 89 -0.35 1.26 -11.86
CA LEU A 89 -1.11 0.75 -10.73
C LEU A 89 -0.17 -0.08 -9.86
N VAL A 90 -0.12 0.22 -8.57
CA VAL A 90 0.64 -0.58 -7.61
C VAL A 90 -0.36 -1.41 -6.80
N SER A 91 -0.28 -2.73 -6.91
CA SER A 91 -1.13 -3.67 -6.19
C SER A 91 -0.31 -4.54 -5.24
N ILE A 92 -0.95 -4.99 -4.16
CA ILE A 92 -0.33 -5.90 -3.18
C ILE A 92 -0.49 -7.33 -3.67
N GLU A 93 0.58 -8.13 -3.52
CA GLU A 93 0.58 -9.54 -3.91
C GLU A 93 -0.38 -10.36 -3.04
N SER A 94 -1.26 -11.12 -3.71
CA SER A 94 -2.07 -12.22 -3.14
C SER A 94 -3.01 -11.90 -1.96
N THR A 95 -3.26 -10.61 -1.64
CA THR A 95 -4.11 -10.25 -0.49
C THR A 95 -4.68 -8.84 -0.63
N THR A 96 -5.65 -8.47 0.20
CA THR A 96 -6.15 -7.11 0.30
C THR A 96 -5.25 -6.24 1.18
N ALA A 97 -5.31 -4.91 1.02
CA ALA A 97 -4.60 -3.98 1.90
C ALA A 97 -5.07 -4.11 3.35
N ALA A 98 -6.37 -4.35 3.56
CA ALA A 98 -6.95 -4.55 4.89
C ALA A 98 -6.43 -5.83 5.57
N ASP A 99 -6.40 -6.96 4.84
CA ASP A 99 -5.88 -8.22 5.39
C ASP A 99 -4.39 -8.14 5.68
N LYS A 100 -3.62 -7.49 4.78
CA LYS A 100 -2.20 -7.26 4.99
C LYS A 100 -1.96 -6.38 6.23
N THR A 101 -2.75 -5.32 6.40
CA THR A 101 -2.68 -4.44 7.56
C THR A 101 -3.00 -5.22 8.85
N ARG A 102 -4.05 -6.06 8.84
CA ARG A 102 -4.37 -6.94 9.98
C ARG A 102 -3.20 -7.85 10.34
N ALA A 103 -2.58 -8.48 9.36
CA ALA A 103 -1.42 -9.35 9.58
C ALA A 103 -0.23 -8.58 10.20
N ILE A 104 0.05 -7.36 9.71
CA ILE A 104 1.09 -6.48 10.27
C ILE A 104 0.78 -6.12 11.73
N MET A 105 -0.48 -5.73 12.04
CA MET A 105 -0.90 -5.40 13.41
C MET A 105 -0.73 -6.59 14.36
N ILE A 106 -1.21 -7.78 13.97
CA ILE A 106 -1.07 -9.00 14.77
C ILE A 106 0.39 -9.27 15.09
N GLN A 107 1.25 -9.15 14.07
CA GLN A 107 2.67 -9.43 14.22
C GLN A 107 3.37 -8.39 15.10
N ALA A 108 3.03 -7.09 14.94
CA ALA A 108 3.54 -6.03 15.77
C ALA A 108 3.15 -6.24 17.25
N LEU A 109 1.90 -6.58 17.53
CA LEU A 109 1.40 -6.85 18.87
C LEU A 109 2.11 -8.06 19.51
N ARG A 110 2.35 -9.13 18.75
CA ARG A 110 3.15 -10.27 19.23
C ARG A 110 4.57 -9.86 19.59
N ASN A 111 5.20 -9.04 18.77
CA ASN A 111 6.55 -8.51 19.03
C ASN A 111 6.60 -7.58 20.27
N MET A 112 5.47 -7.03 20.68
CA MET A 112 5.31 -6.24 21.92
C MET A 112 5.00 -7.11 23.16
N GLY A 113 4.91 -8.43 23.00
CA GLY A 113 4.61 -9.34 24.09
C GLY A 113 3.12 -9.64 24.29
N TYR A 114 2.23 -9.21 23.40
CA TYR A 114 0.82 -9.58 23.48
C TYR A 114 0.56 -10.96 22.90
N ARG A 115 -0.28 -11.74 23.55
CA ARG A 115 -0.83 -12.98 23.01
C ARG A 115 -2.07 -12.66 22.15
N THR A 116 -2.01 -12.96 20.87
CA THR A 116 -3.15 -12.72 19.96
C THR A 116 -4.09 -13.92 19.96
N ALA A 117 -5.40 -13.69 20.10
CA ALA A 117 -6.46 -14.68 20.04
C ALA A 117 -7.53 -14.29 19.03
N ASP A 118 -8.31 -15.25 18.57
CA ASP A 118 -9.43 -15.00 17.66
C ASP A 118 -10.69 -14.57 18.41
N GLN A 119 -10.83 -14.96 19.66
CA GLN A 119 -11.96 -14.64 20.54
C GLN A 119 -11.49 -14.27 21.94
N CYS A 120 -12.29 -13.45 22.61
CA CYS A 120 -12.07 -13.03 23.99
C CYS A 120 -12.79 -14.00 24.93
N GLU A 121 -12.03 -14.82 25.67
CA GLU A 121 -12.61 -15.82 26.60
C GLU A 121 -12.87 -15.22 27.98
N THR A 122 -12.01 -14.35 28.49
CA THR A 122 -12.13 -13.76 29.84
C THR A 122 -11.83 -12.27 29.82
N SER A 123 -10.59 -11.88 30.12
CA SER A 123 -10.13 -10.49 30.07
C SER A 123 -9.19 -10.33 28.87
N CYS A 124 -9.58 -9.49 27.94
CA CYS A 124 -8.78 -9.20 26.74
C CYS A 124 -8.96 -7.77 26.28
N THR A 125 -8.02 -7.28 25.49
CA THR A 125 -8.18 -6.04 24.75
C THR A 125 -8.71 -6.36 23.36
N GLN A 126 -9.85 -5.79 22.99
CA GLN A 126 -10.43 -5.92 21.65
C GLN A 126 -10.02 -4.71 20.81
N LEU A 127 -9.47 -4.94 19.61
CA LEU A 127 -9.11 -3.91 18.67
C LEU A 127 -10.01 -3.98 17.42
N GLU A 128 -10.77 -2.92 17.19
CA GLU A 128 -11.47 -2.66 15.94
C GLU A 128 -10.64 -1.67 15.13
N ALA A 129 -10.32 -1.99 13.89
CA ALA A 129 -9.43 -1.18 13.07
C ALA A 129 -10.09 -0.78 11.75
N SER A 130 -9.87 0.46 11.34
CA SER A 130 -10.29 1.01 10.06
C SER A 130 -9.07 1.54 9.30
N LEU A 131 -8.79 0.95 8.15
CA LEU A 131 -7.71 1.37 7.26
C LEU A 131 -8.14 2.63 6.51
N THR A 132 -7.52 3.76 6.82
CA THR A 132 -7.83 5.07 6.24
C THR A 132 -6.87 5.48 5.12
N ASP A 133 -5.62 5.00 5.15
CA ASP A 133 -4.65 5.14 4.07
C ASP A 133 -3.76 3.90 3.97
N PHE A 134 -3.50 3.46 2.77
CA PHE A 134 -2.47 2.50 2.40
C PHE A 134 -2.09 2.84 0.98
N SER A 135 -1.10 3.71 0.84
CA SER A 135 -0.80 4.29 -0.45
C SER A 135 0.69 4.35 -0.72
N VAL A 136 1.03 4.30 -2.01
CA VAL A 136 2.36 4.61 -2.54
C VAL A 136 2.22 5.72 -3.56
N LYS A 137 3.16 6.67 -3.53
CA LYS A 137 3.13 7.88 -4.34
C LYS A 137 4.52 8.16 -4.89
N MET A 138 4.57 8.74 -6.07
CA MET A 138 5.79 9.29 -6.64
C MET A 138 5.54 10.77 -6.93
N PRO A 139 5.88 11.67 -5.98
CA PRO A 139 5.62 13.09 -6.14
C PRO A 139 6.50 13.67 -7.26
N ALA A 140 5.89 14.44 -8.16
CA ALA A 140 6.62 15.21 -9.14
C ALA A 140 7.44 16.30 -8.41
N ASN A 141 8.76 16.26 -8.59
CA ASN A 141 9.65 17.28 -8.04
C ASN A 141 10.63 17.72 -9.13
N PHE A 142 10.54 19.00 -9.53
CA PHE A 142 11.36 19.56 -10.58
C PHE A 142 12.86 19.42 -10.32
N PHE A 143 13.33 19.69 -9.10
CA PHE A 143 14.76 19.58 -8.76
C PHE A 143 15.27 18.13 -8.87
N ARG A 144 14.42 17.14 -8.58
CA ARG A 144 14.76 15.73 -8.73
C ARG A 144 14.78 15.28 -10.18
N MET A 145 13.93 15.86 -11.03
CA MET A 145 14.01 15.61 -12.48
C MET A 145 15.35 16.07 -13.06
N VAL A 146 15.85 17.22 -12.62
CA VAL A 146 17.16 17.75 -13.06
C VAL A 146 18.33 16.90 -12.54
N SER A 147 18.22 16.36 -11.31
CA SER A 147 19.26 15.48 -10.72
C SER A 147 19.15 14.02 -11.13
N SER A 148 18.24 13.67 -12.04
CA SER A 148 17.97 12.28 -12.45
C SER A 148 17.60 11.36 -11.27
N THR A 149 17.13 11.92 -10.15
CA THR A 149 16.69 11.15 -8.99
C THR A 149 15.17 11.28 -8.82
N GLN A 150 14.54 10.21 -8.35
CA GLN A 150 13.11 10.18 -8.05
C GLN A 150 12.90 9.72 -6.61
N GLN A 151 11.72 9.99 -6.06
CA GLN A 151 11.35 9.57 -4.72
C GLN A 151 10.04 8.80 -4.76
N MET A 152 10.03 7.66 -4.09
CA MET A 152 8.83 6.93 -3.74
C MET A 152 8.48 7.19 -2.29
N LEU A 153 7.21 7.46 -2.03
CA LEU A 153 6.64 7.61 -0.69
C LEU A 153 5.61 6.51 -0.48
N ALA A 154 5.58 5.97 0.73
CA ALA A 154 4.55 5.03 1.16
C ALA A 154 3.96 5.52 2.48
N ASP A 155 2.63 5.49 2.56
CA ASP A 155 1.88 5.91 3.74
C ASP A 155 0.93 4.79 4.17
N ILE A 156 0.84 4.55 5.48
CA ILE A 156 -0.13 3.65 6.10
C ILE A 156 -0.79 4.43 7.24
N SER A 157 -2.12 4.42 7.32
CA SER A 157 -2.86 5.04 8.42
C SER A 157 -4.04 4.17 8.81
N VAL A 158 -4.14 3.87 10.11
CA VAL A 158 -5.17 3.00 10.68
C VAL A 158 -5.74 3.68 11.92
N GLN A 159 -7.04 3.92 11.91
CA GLN A 159 -7.78 4.30 13.10
C GLN A 159 -8.14 3.05 13.89
N VAL A 160 -7.79 3.03 15.16
CA VAL A 160 -8.00 1.88 16.05
C VAL A 160 -8.89 2.29 17.22
N VAL A 161 -9.91 1.49 17.48
CA VAL A 161 -10.74 1.56 18.67
C VAL A 161 -10.38 0.37 19.55
N ALA A 162 -9.75 0.63 20.68
CA ALA A 162 -9.38 -0.37 21.68
C ALA A 162 -10.42 -0.39 22.81
N ARG A 163 -10.93 -1.58 23.12
CA ARG A 163 -11.87 -1.81 24.24
C ARG A 163 -11.27 -2.81 25.22
N LYS A 164 -11.21 -2.42 26.49
CA LYS A 164 -10.73 -3.24 27.58
C LYS A 164 -11.54 -2.93 28.83
N GLU A 165 -12.16 -3.94 29.46
CA GLU A 165 -12.87 -3.80 30.74
C GLU A 165 -13.87 -2.62 30.80
N GLY A 166 -14.67 -2.48 29.73
CA GLY A 166 -15.65 -1.40 29.62
C GLY A 166 -15.09 -0.01 29.26
N GLN A 167 -13.77 0.13 29.20
CA GLN A 167 -13.12 1.35 28.72
C GLN A 167 -12.91 1.29 27.21
N THR A 168 -13.14 2.42 26.56
CA THR A 168 -12.92 2.57 25.11
C THR A 168 -11.95 3.71 24.86
N ARG A 169 -10.92 3.46 24.06
CA ARG A 169 -9.96 4.45 23.59
C ARG A 169 -9.85 4.40 22.08
N THR A 170 -9.76 5.54 21.44
CA THR A 170 -9.53 5.67 20.01
C THR A 170 -8.18 6.33 19.78
N PHE A 171 -7.38 5.78 18.88
CA PHE A 171 -6.11 6.36 18.44
C PHE A 171 -5.86 6.08 16.97
N THR A 172 -4.90 6.78 16.39
CA THR A 172 -4.48 6.54 14.99
C THR A 172 -3.00 6.11 14.99
N ALA A 173 -2.73 4.96 14.42
CA ALA A 173 -1.38 4.52 14.12
C ALA A 173 -1.03 4.90 12.67
N THR A 174 0.13 5.50 12.46
CA THR A 174 0.60 5.94 11.15
C THR A 174 1.98 5.40 10.83
N GLY A 175 2.23 5.18 9.55
CA GLY A 175 3.54 4.79 9.05
C GLY A 175 3.90 5.55 7.79
N HIS A 176 5.13 6.06 7.75
CA HIS A 176 5.68 6.77 6.60
C HIS A 176 6.98 6.12 6.16
N GLY A 177 7.11 5.91 4.86
CA GLY A 177 8.32 5.39 4.25
C GLY A 177 8.69 6.17 3.00
N ALA A 178 9.99 6.35 2.79
CA ALA A 178 10.51 7.02 1.60
C ALA A 178 11.70 6.25 1.04
N ASN A 179 11.81 6.20 -0.28
CA ASN A 179 12.99 5.69 -0.97
C ASN A 179 13.37 6.62 -2.12
N ILE A 180 14.67 6.90 -2.27
CA ILE A 180 15.23 7.72 -3.34
C ILE A 180 15.99 6.79 -4.28
N PHE A 181 15.78 6.92 -5.58
CA PHE A 181 16.34 6.05 -6.60
C PHE A 181 16.60 6.81 -7.90
N GLN A 182 17.38 6.22 -8.79
CA GLN A 182 17.65 6.73 -10.13
C GLN A 182 16.86 5.96 -11.20
N VAL A 183 16.73 4.65 -11.04
CA VAL A 183 16.01 3.79 -11.98
C VAL A 183 14.79 3.19 -11.29
N PRO A 184 13.57 3.40 -11.80
CA PRO A 184 12.35 2.83 -11.22
C PRO A 184 12.41 1.30 -11.27
N SER A 185 12.17 0.66 -10.12
CA SER A 185 12.05 -0.80 -10.03
C SER A 185 10.98 -1.17 -8.99
N ARG A 186 10.49 -2.40 -9.05
CA ARG A 186 9.58 -2.95 -8.05
C ARG A 186 10.18 -2.88 -6.64
N GLU A 187 11.46 -3.17 -6.51
CA GLU A 187 12.18 -3.14 -5.25
C GLU A 187 12.13 -1.78 -4.55
N ASN A 188 12.14 -0.70 -5.33
CA ASN A 188 12.04 0.66 -4.78
C ASN A 188 10.70 0.92 -4.10
N TRP A 189 9.60 0.34 -4.60
CA TRP A 189 8.28 0.38 -3.95
C TRP A 189 8.29 -0.46 -2.68
N GLU A 190 8.86 -1.66 -2.75
CA GLU A 190 8.96 -2.58 -1.62
C GLU A 190 9.76 -1.98 -0.46
N ILE A 191 10.89 -1.29 -0.75
CA ILE A 191 11.69 -0.58 0.25
C ILE A 191 10.90 0.57 0.91
N ALA A 192 10.16 1.36 0.13
CA ALA A 192 9.34 2.44 0.71
C ALA A 192 8.24 1.87 1.61
N LEU A 193 7.57 0.80 1.17
CA LEU A 193 6.55 0.11 1.96
C LEU A 193 7.13 -0.54 3.22
N GLU A 194 8.29 -1.18 3.16
CA GLU A 194 8.97 -1.74 4.33
C GLU A 194 9.25 -0.69 5.40
N ARG A 195 9.75 0.49 4.99
CA ARG A 195 9.97 1.62 5.88
C ARG A 195 8.67 2.14 6.47
N ALA A 196 7.60 2.21 5.69
CA ALA A 196 6.27 2.59 6.17
C ALA A 196 5.73 1.59 7.19
N VAL A 197 5.85 0.27 6.93
CA VAL A 197 5.48 -0.79 7.87
C VAL A 197 6.26 -0.67 9.17
N LYS A 198 7.58 -0.46 9.12
CA LYS A 198 8.40 -0.27 10.32
C LYS A 198 7.98 0.96 11.12
N SER A 199 7.72 2.07 10.46
CA SER A 199 7.22 3.30 11.09
C SER A 199 5.84 3.08 11.71
N PHE A 200 4.93 2.41 11.00
CA PHE A 200 3.59 2.06 11.48
C PHE A 200 3.64 1.18 12.73
N THR A 201 4.47 0.14 12.74
CA THR A 201 4.60 -0.76 13.90
C THR A 201 5.13 -0.01 15.12
N SER A 202 6.06 0.94 14.95
CA SER A 202 6.54 1.80 16.05
C SER A 202 5.44 2.73 16.57
N SER A 203 4.63 3.33 15.69
CA SER A 203 3.49 4.17 16.06
C SER A 203 2.42 3.39 16.83
N LEU A 204 2.09 2.18 16.36
CA LEU A 204 1.17 1.28 17.05
C LEU A 204 1.69 0.91 18.44
N GLN A 205 2.99 0.58 18.56
CA GLN A 205 3.64 0.26 19.82
C GLN A 205 3.54 1.41 20.82
N GLN A 206 3.87 2.62 20.40
CA GLN A 206 3.76 3.80 21.26
C GLN A 206 2.33 3.99 21.77
N SER A 207 1.34 3.94 20.87
CA SER A 207 -0.07 4.13 21.23
C SER A 207 -0.60 3.06 22.20
N MET A 208 -0.16 1.82 22.04
CA MET A 208 -0.54 0.73 22.95
C MET A 208 0.12 0.87 24.33
N SER A 209 1.41 1.24 24.39
CA SER A 209 2.13 1.46 25.66
C SER A 209 1.53 2.60 26.50
N GLU A 210 1.09 3.68 25.86
CA GLU A 210 0.38 4.77 26.52
C GLU A 210 -0.99 4.34 27.09
N GLN A 211 -1.64 3.36 26.44
CA GLN A 211 -2.88 2.78 26.93
C GLN A 211 -2.67 2.02 28.24
N ASP A 212 -1.66 1.17 28.31
CA ASP A 212 -1.37 0.36 29.50
C ASP A 212 -0.95 1.24 30.70
N ALA A 213 -0.17 2.28 30.45
CA ALA A 213 0.23 3.25 31.50
C ALA A 213 -0.99 3.98 32.11
N THR A 214 -1.96 4.36 31.30
CA THR A 214 -3.16 5.08 31.75
C THR A 214 -4.12 4.17 32.56
N ALA A 215 -4.18 2.89 32.20
CA ALA A 215 -5.00 1.91 32.92
C ALA A 215 -4.42 1.60 34.32
N GLY A 216 -3.08 1.55 34.44
CA GLY A 216 -2.40 1.30 35.72
C GLY A 216 -2.56 2.45 36.74
N SER A 217 -2.64 3.71 36.29
CA SER A 217 -2.78 4.87 37.18
C SER A 217 -4.17 4.96 37.83
N LYS A 218 -5.22 4.48 37.16
CA LYS A 218 -6.60 4.52 37.71
C LYS A 218 -6.92 3.38 38.67
N ALA A 219 -6.09 2.38 38.77
CA ALA A 219 -6.28 1.25 39.70
C ALA A 219 -5.67 1.51 41.09
N GLN A 220 -5.01 2.68 41.30
CA GLN A 220 -4.37 3.06 42.56
C GLN A 220 -5.14 4.14 43.37
N ASP A 221 -6.22 4.67 42.81
CA ASP A 221 -7.14 5.58 43.47
C ASP A 221 -8.44 4.87 43.91
#